data_4e69fa679917711aae4d5178081f0246
#
_entry.id   4e69fa679917711aae4d5178081f0246
#
_cell.length_a   1.000
_cell.length_b   1.000
_cell.length_c   1.000
_cell.angle_alpha   90.00
_cell.angle_beta   90.00
_cell.angle_gamma   90.00
#
_symmetry.space_group_name_H-M   'P 1'
#
loop_
_entity.id
_entity.type
_entity.pdbx_description
1 polymer ?
#
loop_
_entity_poly.entity_id
_entity_poly.type
_entity_poly.pdbx_seq_one_letter_code
_entity_poly.pdbx_strand_id
1 'polypeptide(L)'
;MLTATQTRSHLRDLFRALAQIHDLGIIHRDIKPSNILLDSPDGPAYLADFGISWKEGQKDSEPAVKKITDVGTTCYRPPEILFGYRGYGAALDLWAAGCVVAEAVAVGHKQLFDSGPVGSDLSLIQSIFQTLGTPDEEIWPVCHDLAQHILIDPPD
;
A
#
# COMPACT_ATOMS: atom_id res chain seq x y z
N MET A 1 -0.86 -19.26 16.33
CA MET A 1 -1.80 -18.24 15.82
C MET A 1 -1.90 -17.15 16.87
N LEU A 2 -1.85 -15.88 16.47
CA LEU A 2 -1.99 -14.76 17.41
C LEU A 2 -3.43 -14.63 17.90
N THR A 3 -3.60 -14.20 19.15
CA THR A 3 -4.92 -13.84 19.69
C THR A 3 -5.36 -12.48 19.15
N ALA A 4 -6.66 -12.17 19.22
CA ALA A 4 -7.19 -10.86 18.80
C ALA A 4 -6.52 -9.69 19.55
N THR A 5 -6.14 -9.88 20.81
CA THR A 5 -5.43 -8.87 21.62
C THR A 5 -4.01 -8.66 21.12
N GLN A 6 -3.28 -9.73 20.81
CA GLN A 6 -1.92 -9.67 20.24
C GLN A 6 -1.94 -9.03 18.86
N THR A 7 -2.85 -9.46 17.96
CA THR A 7 -3.03 -8.85 16.63
C THR A 7 -3.29 -7.36 16.75
N ARG A 8 -4.20 -6.93 17.64
CA ARG A 8 -4.48 -5.49 17.86
C ARG A 8 -3.23 -4.72 18.33
N SER A 9 -2.42 -5.33 19.22
CA SER A 9 -1.19 -4.71 19.72
C SER A 9 -0.20 -4.50 18.58
N HIS A 10 0.05 -5.52 17.75
CA HIS A 10 0.99 -5.45 16.63
C HIS A 10 0.52 -4.46 15.55
N LEU A 11 -0.78 -4.44 15.23
CA LEU A 11 -1.33 -3.45 14.30
C LEU A 11 -1.18 -2.02 14.82
N ARG A 12 -1.38 -1.80 16.11
CA ARG A 12 -1.14 -0.48 16.74
C ARG A 12 0.33 -0.06 16.61
N ASP A 13 1.27 -0.98 16.79
CA ASP A 13 2.68 -0.69 16.64
C ASP A 13 3.04 -0.38 15.17
N LEU A 14 2.45 -1.08 14.20
CA LEU A 14 2.56 -0.76 12.77
C LEU A 14 2.12 0.68 12.50
N PHE A 15 0.91 1.09 12.95
CA PHE A 15 0.43 2.45 12.70
C PHE A 15 1.25 3.52 13.42
N ARG A 16 1.85 3.23 14.58
CA ARG A 16 2.80 4.12 15.24
C ARG A 16 4.09 4.27 14.45
N ALA A 17 4.62 3.17 13.91
CA ALA A 17 5.79 3.21 13.04
C ALA A 17 5.52 4.03 11.77
N LEU A 18 4.36 3.81 11.11
CA LEU A 18 3.95 4.60 9.95
C LEU A 18 3.85 6.10 10.29
N ALA A 19 3.20 6.46 11.39
CA ALA A 19 3.12 7.86 11.80
C ALA A 19 4.52 8.49 11.96
N GLN A 20 5.45 7.79 12.61
CA GLN A 20 6.82 8.29 12.81
C GLN A 20 7.58 8.50 11.50
N ILE A 21 7.52 7.55 10.55
CA ILE A 21 8.24 7.70 9.27
C ILE A 21 7.59 8.75 8.39
N HIS A 22 6.26 8.85 8.39
CA HIS A 22 5.52 9.87 7.62
C HIS A 22 5.80 11.29 8.16
N ASP A 23 5.89 11.48 9.48
CA ASP A 23 6.30 12.75 10.09
C ASP A 23 7.73 13.17 9.68
N LEU A 24 8.60 12.21 9.34
CA LEU A 24 9.94 12.44 8.80
C LEU A 24 9.96 12.61 7.27
N GLY A 25 8.79 12.60 6.61
CA GLY A 25 8.66 12.71 5.15
C GLY A 25 9.12 11.45 4.40
N ILE A 26 9.09 10.28 5.06
CA ILE A 26 9.47 9.00 4.47
C ILE A 26 8.21 8.24 4.07
N ILE A 27 8.17 7.73 2.84
CA ILE A 27 7.17 6.77 2.35
C ILE A 27 7.86 5.42 2.25
N HIS A 28 7.32 4.39 2.90
CA HIS A 28 7.92 3.06 2.95
C HIS A 28 7.83 2.32 1.61
N ARG A 29 6.68 2.39 0.95
CA ARG A 29 6.36 1.83 -0.37
C ARG A 29 6.22 0.30 -0.46
N ASP A 30 6.45 -0.46 0.63
CA ASP A 30 6.28 -1.92 0.63
C ASP A 30 5.75 -2.45 1.97
N ILE A 31 4.62 -1.90 2.43
CA ILE A 31 3.93 -2.39 3.62
C ILE A 31 3.23 -3.70 3.30
N LYS A 32 3.63 -4.78 4.00
CA LYS A 32 3.07 -6.13 3.89
C LYS A 32 3.40 -6.94 5.15
N PRO A 33 2.72 -8.08 5.41
CA PRO A 33 2.96 -8.88 6.61
C PRO A 33 4.42 -9.31 6.79
N SER A 34 5.13 -9.68 5.70
CA SER A 34 6.53 -10.13 5.79
C SER A 34 7.52 -9.03 6.19
N ASN A 35 7.13 -7.75 6.07
CA ASN A 35 7.93 -6.61 6.50
C ASN A 35 7.56 -6.10 7.91
N ILE A 36 6.68 -6.83 8.60
CA ILE A 36 6.31 -6.57 10.00
C ILE A 36 6.92 -7.67 10.86
N LEU A 37 8.04 -7.35 11.49
CA LEU A 37 8.78 -8.29 12.32
C LEU A 37 8.24 -8.29 13.75
N LEU A 38 7.97 -9.47 14.28
CA LEU A 38 7.51 -9.65 15.65
C LEU A 38 8.67 -10.18 16.50
N ASP A 39 8.97 -9.52 17.61
CA ASP A 39 9.95 -10.01 18.57
C ASP A 39 9.45 -11.29 19.25
N SER A 40 8.19 -11.26 19.66
CA SER A 40 7.47 -12.40 20.23
C SER A 40 5.95 -12.20 20.09
N PRO A 41 5.10 -13.22 20.36
CA PRO A 41 3.65 -13.04 20.29
C PRO A 41 3.12 -11.91 21.18
N ASP A 42 3.76 -11.64 22.31
CA ASP A 42 3.38 -10.58 23.26
C ASP A 42 4.34 -9.38 23.23
N GLY A 43 5.39 -9.44 22.41
CA GLY A 43 6.38 -8.40 22.24
C GLY A 43 5.95 -7.32 21.23
N PRO A 44 6.80 -6.32 21.01
CA PRO A 44 6.55 -5.27 20.03
C PRO A 44 6.65 -5.79 18.59
N ALA A 45 5.95 -5.09 17.66
CA ALA A 45 6.12 -5.25 16.23
C ALA A 45 6.99 -4.12 15.67
N TYR A 46 7.83 -4.45 14.71
CA TYR A 46 8.75 -3.51 14.06
C TYR A 46 8.52 -3.50 12.55
N LEU A 47 8.47 -2.31 11.97
CA LEU A 47 8.47 -2.15 10.51
C LEU A 47 9.90 -2.27 10.00
N ALA A 48 10.11 -3.13 8.99
CA ALA A 48 11.41 -3.47 8.42
C ALA A 48 11.41 -3.31 6.90
N ASP A 49 12.60 -3.40 6.30
CA ASP A 49 12.85 -3.37 4.87
C ASP A 49 12.51 -2.02 4.20
N PHE A 50 13.38 -1.04 4.42
CA PHE A 50 13.33 0.29 3.80
C PHE A 50 14.03 0.37 2.44
N GLY A 51 14.32 -0.78 1.80
CA GLY A 51 15.12 -0.87 0.57
C GLY A 51 14.57 -0.09 -0.62
N ILE A 52 13.24 0.11 -0.69
CA ILE A 52 12.59 0.90 -1.73
C ILE A 52 11.86 2.14 -1.17
N SER A 53 12.16 2.53 0.06
CA SER A 53 11.55 3.72 0.66
C SER A 53 11.94 4.99 -0.09
N TRP A 54 11.07 6.00 -0.02
CA TRP A 54 11.30 7.29 -0.64
C TRP A 54 11.30 8.41 0.41
N LYS A 55 12.20 9.37 0.22
CA LYS A 55 12.22 10.61 1.00
C LYS A 55 12.64 11.77 0.10
N GLU A 56 11.90 12.88 0.18
CA GLU A 56 12.21 14.07 -0.59
C GLU A 56 13.59 14.63 -0.24
N GLY A 57 14.34 15.05 -1.26
CA GLY A 57 15.65 15.66 -1.09
C GLY A 57 16.77 14.72 -0.66
N GLN A 58 16.49 13.42 -0.54
CA GLN A 58 17.56 12.42 -0.35
C GLN A 58 18.33 12.24 -1.66
N LYS A 59 19.65 11.98 -1.56
CA LYS A 59 20.48 11.67 -2.72
C LYS A 59 19.87 10.49 -3.49
N ASP A 60 19.74 10.64 -4.80
CA ASP A 60 19.19 9.64 -5.72
C ASP A 60 17.68 9.36 -5.58
N SER A 61 16.93 10.14 -4.77
CA SER A 61 15.46 10.06 -4.74
C SER A 61 14.85 10.69 -5.99
N GLU A 62 13.78 10.06 -6.47
CA GLU A 62 12.97 10.62 -7.55
C GLU A 62 12.29 11.94 -7.13
N PRO A 63 12.01 12.89 -8.06
CA PRO A 63 11.23 14.08 -7.75
C PRO A 63 9.84 13.75 -7.20
N ALA A 64 9.35 14.55 -6.25
CA ALA A 64 8.09 14.31 -5.53
C ALA A 64 6.87 14.11 -6.46
N VAL A 65 6.87 14.76 -7.63
CA VAL A 65 5.78 14.67 -8.62
C VAL A 65 6.05 13.64 -9.74
N LYS A 66 7.18 12.92 -9.65
CA LYS A 66 7.64 12.03 -10.74
C LYS A 66 8.22 10.72 -10.21
N LYS A 67 7.65 10.22 -9.11
CA LYS A 67 8.06 8.95 -8.49
C LYS A 67 7.76 7.76 -9.40
N ILE A 68 8.51 6.66 -9.24
CA ILE A 68 8.23 5.39 -9.93
C ILE A 68 6.94 4.78 -9.39
N THR A 69 6.18 4.10 -10.25
CA THR A 69 4.92 3.43 -9.88
C THR A 69 5.04 1.92 -9.74
N ASP A 70 6.11 1.32 -10.27
CA ASP A 70 6.40 -0.09 -10.06
C ASP A 70 7.08 -0.31 -8.69
N VAL A 71 6.30 -0.08 -7.64
CA VAL A 71 6.71 -0.23 -6.24
C VAL A 71 5.69 -1.04 -5.47
N GLY A 72 6.15 -1.68 -4.40
CA GLY A 72 5.30 -2.46 -3.52
C GLY A 72 4.93 -3.84 -4.06
N THR A 73 4.40 -4.65 -3.17
CA THR A 73 3.96 -6.01 -3.46
C THR A 73 2.53 -5.99 -4.02
N THR A 74 2.28 -6.67 -5.13
CA THR A 74 1.09 -6.54 -6.00
C THR A 74 -0.23 -6.39 -5.25
N CYS A 75 -0.63 -7.34 -4.40
CA CYS A 75 -1.93 -7.32 -3.72
C CYS A 75 -2.11 -6.23 -2.65
N TYR A 76 -1.05 -5.46 -2.34
CA TYR A 76 -1.07 -4.32 -1.40
C TYR A 76 -0.96 -2.98 -2.14
N ARG A 77 -0.86 -2.97 -3.47
CA ARG A 77 -0.76 -1.75 -4.28
C ARG A 77 -2.08 -0.99 -4.29
N PRO A 78 -2.07 0.33 -4.05
CA PRO A 78 -3.27 1.15 -4.14
C PRO A 78 -3.63 1.49 -5.59
N PRO A 79 -4.90 1.84 -5.85
CA PRO A 79 -5.37 2.12 -7.20
C PRO A 79 -4.61 3.25 -7.89
N GLU A 80 -4.20 4.31 -7.17
CA GLU A 80 -3.50 5.45 -7.79
C GLU A 80 -2.21 5.05 -8.49
N ILE A 81 -1.41 4.12 -7.94
CA ILE A 81 -0.18 3.67 -8.63
C ILE A 81 -0.47 2.66 -9.73
N LEU A 82 -1.56 1.87 -9.62
CA LEU A 82 -2.02 0.97 -10.69
C LEU A 82 -2.49 1.77 -11.93
N PHE A 83 -2.98 3.00 -11.72
CA PHE A 83 -3.33 3.94 -12.77
C PHE A 83 -2.18 4.90 -13.12
N GLY A 84 -0.96 4.63 -12.68
CA GLY A 84 0.23 5.38 -13.10
C GLY A 84 0.41 6.74 -12.44
N TYR A 85 -0.32 7.07 -11.36
CA TYR A 85 -0.17 8.35 -10.69
C TYR A 85 1.17 8.44 -9.96
N ARG A 86 2.04 9.31 -10.42
CA ARG A 86 3.44 9.45 -9.96
C ARG A 86 3.62 10.45 -8.81
N GLY A 87 2.57 11.22 -8.49
CA GLY A 87 2.55 12.19 -7.39
C GLY A 87 2.08 11.62 -6.04
N TYR A 88 2.02 10.30 -5.89
CA TYR A 88 1.52 9.65 -4.67
C TYR A 88 2.31 10.06 -3.42
N GLY A 89 1.67 9.94 -2.26
CA GLY A 89 2.23 10.28 -0.95
C GLY A 89 2.13 9.14 0.06
N ALA A 90 2.18 9.48 1.33
CA ALA A 90 2.06 8.56 2.47
C ALA A 90 0.76 7.73 2.48
N ALA A 91 -0.28 8.16 1.78
CA ALA A 91 -1.54 7.43 1.63
C ALA A 91 -1.34 6.03 1.00
N LEU A 92 -0.30 5.87 0.17
CA LEU A 92 0.11 4.57 -0.38
C LEU A 92 0.37 3.54 0.73
N ASP A 93 1.13 3.92 1.76
CA ASP A 93 1.43 3.05 2.89
C ASP A 93 0.18 2.76 3.74
N LEU A 94 -0.74 3.74 3.87
CA LEU A 94 -1.99 3.56 4.61
C LEU A 94 -2.95 2.59 3.91
N TRP A 95 -3.03 2.62 2.58
CA TRP A 95 -3.78 1.63 1.81
C TRP A 95 -3.23 0.21 2.06
N ALA A 96 -1.93 0.03 1.92
CA ALA A 96 -1.26 -1.25 2.14
C ALA A 96 -1.44 -1.74 3.59
N ALA A 97 -1.35 -0.84 4.59
CA ALA A 97 -1.64 -1.16 5.98
C ALA A 97 -3.11 -1.58 6.19
N GLY A 98 -4.06 -0.96 5.49
CA GLY A 98 -5.47 -1.39 5.45
C GLY A 98 -5.64 -2.82 4.93
N CYS A 99 -4.91 -3.18 3.87
CA CYS A 99 -4.89 -4.56 3.36
C CYS A 99 -4.32 -5.55 4.40
N VAL A 100 -3.24 -5.16 5.11
CA VAL A 100 -2.66 -5.96 6.20
C VAL A 100 -3.66 -6.16 7.34
N VAL A 101 -4.39 -5.10 7.73
CA VAL A 101 -5.45 -5.21 8.77
C VAL A 101 -6.52 -6.20 8.32
N ALA A 102 -7.02 -6.07 7.09
CA ALA A 102 -8.04 -6.95 6.56
C ALA A 102 -7.59 -8.42 6.56
N GLU A 103 -6.37 -8.68 6.09
CA GLU A 103 -5.77 -10.02 6.10
C GLU A 103 -5.60 -10.57 7.52
N ALA A 104 -5.16 -9.75 8.47
CA ALA A 104 -4.95 -10.16 9.86
C ALA A 104 -6.24 -10.57 10.57
N VAL A 105 -7.40 -9.99 10.18
CA VAL A 105 -8.71 -10.30 10.79
C VAL A 105 -9.54 -11.28 9.95
N ALA A 106 -9.16 -11.52 8.71
CA ALA A 106 -9.87 -12.45 7.82
C ALA A 106 -9.74 -13.90 8.30
N VAL A 107 -10.79 -14.68 8.11
CA VAL A 107 -10.76 -16.14 8.35
C VAL A 107 -9.75 -16.79 7.39
N GLY A 108 -8.76 -17.47 7.95
CA GLY A 108 -7.70 -18.12 7.16
C GLY A 108 -6.64 -17.16 6.63
N HIS A 109 -6.59 -15.92 7.13
CA HIS A 109 -5.59 -14.89 6.77
C HIS A 109 -5.43 -14.73 5.26
N LYS A 110 -6.56 -14.64 4.54
CA LYS A 110 -6.57 -14.40 3.10
C LYS A 110 -6.37 -12.92 2.81
N GLN A 111 -5.60 -12.64 1.76
CA GLN A 111 -5.45 -11.29 1.23
C GLN A 111 -6.80 -10.69 0.87
N LEU A 112 -6.96 -9.39 1.08
CA LEU A 112 -8.20 -8.66 0.80
C LEU A 112 -8.51 -8.63 -0.70
N PHE A 113 -7.47 -8.41 -1.51
CA PHE A 113 -7.57 -8.33 -2.97
C PHE A 113 -6.76 -9.43 -3.63
N ASP A 114 -7.27 -9.95 -4.75
CA ASP A 114 -6.63 -11.00 -5.54
C ASP A 114 -6.05 -10.41 -6.83
N SER A 115 -4.76 -10.63 -7.06
CA SER A 115 -4.07 -10.24 -8.29
C SER A 115 -3.98 -11.37 -9.32
N GLY A 116 -4.67 -12.47 -9.07
CA GLY A 116 -4.63 -13.68 -9.90
C GLY A 116 -3.31 -14.45 -9.78
N PRO A 117 -3.21 -15.60 -10.45
CA PRO A 117 -2.08 -16.54 -10.30
C PRO A 117 -0.74 -16.00 -10.81
N VAL A 118 -0.75 -14.99 -11.66
CA VAL A 118 0.45 -14.36 -12.23
C VAL A 118 0.74 -12.96 -11.68
N GLY A 119 -0.06 -12.47 -10.72
CA GLY A 119 0.15 -11.16 -10.11
C GLY A 119 -0.16 -9.99 -11.06
N SER A 120 -1.25 -10.05 -11.80
CA SER A 120 -1.64 -9.03 -12.78
C SER A 120 -2.27 -7.80 -12.13
N ASP A 121 -1.80 -6.60 -12.51
CA ASP A 121 -2.39 -5.33 -12.07
C ASP A 121 -3.85 -5.18 -12.54
N LEU A 122 -4.22 -5.68 -13.72
CA LEU A 122 -5.61 -5.68 -14.19
C LEU A 122 -6.51 -6.56 -13.31
N SER A 123 -6.04 -7.76 -12.93
CA SER A 123 -6.78 -8.62 -12.01
C SER A 123 -6.93 -7.97 -10.63
N LEU A 124 -5.90 -7.27 -10.18
CA LEU A 124 -5.94 -6.53 -8.91
C LEU A 124 -6.95 -5.39 -8.97
N ILE A 125 -6.95 -4.55 -10.01
CA ILE A 125 -7.94 -3.49 -10.21
C ILE A 125 -9.37 -4.06 -10.20
N GLN A 126 -9.58 -5.15 -10.94
CA GLN A 126 -10.88 -5.82 -10.96
C GLN A 126 -11.30 -6.30 -9.56
N SER A 127 -10.40 -6.92 -8.81
CA SER A 127 -10.65 -7.39 -7.45
C SER A 127 -10.96 -6.22 -6.48
N ILE A 128 -10.24 -5.11 -6.59
CA ILE A 128 -10.50 -3.90 -5.81
C ILE A 128 -11.92 -3.37 -6.09
N PHE A 129 -12.29 -3.22 -7.37
CA PHE A 129 -13.60 -2.68 -7.75
C PHE A 129 -14.75 -3.64 -7.44
N GLN A 130 -14.53 -4.95 -7.51
CA GLN A 130 -15.52 -5.94 -7.07
C GLN A 130 -15.75 -5.89 -5.55
N THR A 131 -14.71 -5.60 -4.77
CA THR A 131 -14.78 -5.59 -3.31
C THR A 131 -15.31 -4.26 -2.76
N LEU A 132 -14.85 -3.13 -3.30
CA LEU A 132 -15.14 -1.79 -2.78
C LEU A 132 -16.18 -1.02 -3.62
N GLY A 133 -16.55 -1.53 -4.78
CA GLY A 133 -17.35 -0.82 -5.79
C GLY A 133 -16.48 -0.03 -6.77
N THR A 134 -17.01 0.21 -7.96
CA THR A 134 -16.35 1.09 -8.95
C THR A 134 -16.51 2.53 -8.48
N PRO A 135 -15.42 3.29 -8.30
CA PRO A 135 -15.50 4.68 -7.88
C PRO A 135 -16.13 5.55 -8.97
N ASP A 136 -16.84 6.57 -8.55
CA ASP A 136 -17.30 7.68 -9.38
C ASP A 136 -16.53 8.97 -9.02
N GLU A 137 -16.83 10.06 -9.71
CA GLU A 137 -16.18 11.36 -9.47
C GLU A 137 -16.44 11.94 -8.09
N GLU A 138 -17.53 11.55 -7.42
CA GLU A 138 -17.83 12.00 -6.06
C GLU A 138 -16.97 11.27 -5.02
N ILE A 139 -16.78 9.94 -5.21
CA ILE A 139 -15.98 9.09 -4.32
C ILE A 139 -14.48 9.26 -4.57
N TRP A 140 -14.09 9.42 -5.84
CA TRP A 140 -12.70 9.58 -6.23
C TRP A 140 -12.55 10.69 -7.30
N PRO A 141 -12.49 11.97 -6.90
CA PRO A 141 -12.50 13.12 -7.81
C PRO A 141 -11.42 13.13 -8.88
N VAL A 142 -10.29 12.46 -8.63
CA VAL A 142 -9.16 12.38 -9.58
C VAL A 142 -9.23 11.15 -10.50
N CYS A 143 -10.24 10.30 -10.40
CA CYS A 143 -10.35 9.09 -11.25
C CYS A 143 -10.46 9.44 -12.74
N HIS A 144 -11.12 10.53 -13.08
CA HIS A 144 -11.26 11.02 -14.46
C HIS A 144 -9.92 11.48 -15.03
N ASP A 145 -9.14 12.24 -14.25
CA ASP A 145 -7.82 12.74 -14.66
C ASP A 145 -6.83 11.58 -14.84
N LEU A 146 -6.88 10.57 -13.96
CA LEU A 146 -6.06 9.37 -14.07
C LEU A 146 -6.43 8.54 -15.29
N ALA A 147 -7.72 8.41 -15.61
CA ALA A 147 -8.18 7.72 -16.83
C ALA A 147 -7.75 8.46 -18.10
N GLN A 148 -7.75 9.80 -18.09
CA GLN A 148 -7.24 10.59 -19.21
C GLN A 148 -5.72 10.45 -19.38
N HIS A 149 -4.93 10.41 -18.31
CA HIS A 149 -3.48 10.18 -18.38
C HIS A 149 -3.10 8.84 -19.01
N ILE A 150 -3.87 7.78 -18.73
CA ILE A 150 -3.64 6.46 -19.35
C ILE A 150 -3.91 6.49 -20.86
N LEU A 151 -4.84 7.33 -21.30
CA LEU A 151 -5.21 7.45 -22.74
C LEU A 151 -4.28 8.37 -23.51
N ILE A 152 -3.59 9.31 -22.85
CA ILE A 152 -2.75 10.35 -23.50
C ILE A 152 -1.26 10.02 -23.40
N ASP A 153 -0.81 9.40 -22.30
CA ASP A 153 0.58 8.96 -22.08
C ASP A 153 0.56 7.47 -21.66
N PRO A 154 0.46 6.52 -22.60
CA PRO A 154 0.60 5.11 -22.27
C PRO A 154 2.02 4.89 -21.68
N PRO A 155 2.17 4.07 -20.63
CA PRO A 155 3.48 3.74 -20.10
C PRO A 155 4.33 3.06 -21.18
N ASP A 156 5.60 3.49 -21.31
CA ASP A 156 6.63 2.89 -22.19
C ASP A 156 6.87 1.41 -21.87
#